data_16c480f424c6a1a588fd1ce1660164e0
#
_entry.id   16c480f424c6a1a588fd1ce1660164e0
#
_cell.length_a   1.000
_cell.length_b   1.000
_cell.length_c   1.000
_cell.angle_alpha   90.00
_cell.angle_beta   90.00
_cell.angle_gamma   90.00
#
_symmetry.space_group_name_H-M   'P 1'
#
loop_
_entity.id
_entity.type
_entity.pdbx_description
1 polymer ?
#
loop_
_entity_poly.entity_id
_entity_poly.type
_entity_poly.pdbx_seq_one_letter_code
_entity_poly.pdbx_strand_id
1 'polypeptide(L)'
;NIALKQLGYETGLNDDVLKQVNDFFKPIRDGYLKDGTLNPKMLTTDTDALTYKVPGGMLSNLVSQLKAQNAMDKFEQVLIETPKVRADLGFPPLVTPMSQMVGVQATNNVLCGERYKNISKEVKAYCRGEYGTSPAPINPDVMKKALGDEKPVEGRYADTLEPVFEKTKEELKGVAKNDEDVLSYILFPQVTEKYFAARKAKEEKVVKYTISPVEE
;
A
#
# COMPACT_ATOMS: atom_id res chain seq x y z
N ASN A 1 -18.62 17.46 10.85
CA ASN A 1 -18.58 18.53 11.84
C ASN A 1 -19.98 18.99 12.25
N ILE A 2 -20.83 19.42 11.30
CA ILE A 2 -22.18 19.95 11.58
C ILE A 2 -23.04 18.95 12.40
N ALA A 3 -23.09 17.69 12.02
CA ALA A 3 -23.86 16.67 12.73
C ALA A 3 -23.39 16.48 14.18
N LEU A 4 -22.06 16.51 14.43
CA LEU A 4 -21.51 16.42 15.79
C LEU A 4 -21.87 17.64 16.62
N LYS A 5 -21.82 18.85 16.04
CA LYS A 5 -22.24 20.07 16.72
C LYS A 5 -23.72 20.07 17.10
N GLN A 6 -24.60 19.51 16.20
CA GLN A 6 -26.02 19.36 16.50
C GLN A 6 -26.29 18.38 17.67
N LEU A 7 -25.38 17.43 17.89
CA LEU A 7 -25.42 16.50 19.02
C LEU A 7 -24.73 17.05 20.27
N GLY A 8 -24.30 18.33 20.27
CA GLY A 8 -23.69 18.99 21.42
C GLY A 8 -22.18 18.72 21.59
N TYR A 9 -21.49 18.17 20.57
CA TYR A 9 -20.06 17.95 20.63
C TYR A 9 -19.29 19.12 19.99
N GLU A 10 -18.24 19.56 20.66
CA GLU A 10 -17.26 20.51 20.16
C GLU A 10 -16.12 19.78 19.44
N THR A 11 -15.82 20.14 18.19
CA THR A 11 -14.75 19.51 17.39
C THR A 11 -13.51 20.36 17.24
N GLY A 12 -13.58 21.65 17.60
CA GLY A 12 -12.50 22.62 17.36
C GLY A 12 -12.23 22.95 15.89
N LEU A 13 -13.01 22.40 14.94
CA LEU A 13 -12.81 22.63 13.51
C LEU A 13 -13.57 23.87 13.04
N ASN A 14 -12.93 24.65 12.16
CA ASN A 14 -13.53 25.84 11.54
C ASN A 14 -14.39 25.44 10.32
N ASP A 15 -15.70 25.70 10.38
CA ASP A 15 -16.66 25.33 9.33
C ASP A 15 -16.40 26.07 8.01
N ASP A 16 -15.97 27.33 8.04
CA ASP A 16 -15.69 28.11 6.82
C ASP A 16 -14.47 27.56 6.08
N VAL A 17 -13.44 27.16 6.83
CA VAL A 17 -12.26 26.48 6.25
C VAL A 17 -12.64 25.13 5.69
N LEU A 18 -13.44 24.33 6.39
CA LEU A 18 -13.93 23.04 5.89
C LEU A 18 -14.75 23.20 4.61
N LYS A 19 -15.55 24.27 4.53
CA LYS A 19 -16.30 24.59 3.31
C LYS A 19 -15.36 24.95 2.16
N GLN A 20 -14.35 25.78 2.38
CA GLN A 20 -13.35 26.14 1.35
C GLN A 20 -12.61 24.90 0.84
N VAL A 21 -12.19 24.01 1.73
CA VAL A 21 -11.56 22.72 1.36
C VAL A 21 -12.50 21.86 0.51
N ASN A 22 -13.75 21.74 0.92
CA ASN A 22 -14.74 20.98 0.14
C ASN A 22 -14.97 21.57 -1.25
N ASP A 23 -15.11 22.90 -1.34
CA ASP A 23 -15.36 23.60 -2.61
C ASP A 23 -14.16 23.47 -3.56
N PHE A 24 -12.94 23.43 -3.02
CA PHE A 24 -11.72 23.18 -3.80
C PHE A 24 -11.65 21.76 -4.35
N PHE A 25 -11.92 20.74 -3.53
CA PHE A 25 -11.78 19.34 -3.93
C PHE A 25 -12.97 18.80 -4.74
N LYS A 26 -14.14 19.40 -4.61
CA LYS A 26 -15.35 18.93 -5.33
C LYS A 26 -15.18 18.86 -6.85
N PRO A 27 -14.70 19.91 -7.55
CA PRO A 27 -14.48 19.83 -9.00
C PRO A 27 -13.40 18.81 -9.40
N ILE A 28 -12.38 18.62 -8.56
CA ILE A 28 -11.33 17.60 -8.78
C ILE A 28 -11.95 16.21 -8.72
N ARG A 29 -12.75 15.92 -7.69
CA ARG A 29 -13.50 14.66 -7.56
C ARG A 29 -14.41 14.41 -8.77
N ASP A 30 -15.14 15.43 -9.19
CA ASP A 30 -16.08 15.34 -10.30
C ASP A 30 -15.33 15.08 -11.63
N GLY A 31 -14.10 15.63 -11.79
CA GLY A 31 -13.19 15.30 -12.88
C GLY A 31 -12.78 13.83 -12.88
N TYR A 32 -12.35 13.31 -11.73
CA TYR A 32 -11.95 11.90 -11.58
C TYR A 32 -13.09 10.90 -11.75
N LEU A 33 -14.33 11.31 -11.41
CA LEU A 33 -15.51 10.50 -11.72
C LEU A 33 -15.79 10.45 -13.23
N LYS A 34 -15.58 11.58 -13.92
CA LYS A 34 -15.84 11.69 -15.35
C LYS A 34 -14.82 10.93 -16.20
N ASP A 35 -13.55 10.96 -15.82
CA ASP A 35 -12.46 10.28 -16.55
C ASP A 35 -12.28 8.80 -16.12
N GLY A 36 -13.03 8.33 -15.10
CA GLY A 36 -12.97 6.95 -14.63
C GLY A 36 -11.84 6.65 -13.63
N THR A 37 -11.04 7.65 -13.25
CA THR A 37 -10.00 7.51 -12.22
C THR A 37 -10.60 7.14 -10.88
N LEU A 38 -11.75 7.74 -10.52
CA LEU A 38 -12.52 7.40 -9.34
C LEU A 38 -13.75 6.55 -9.71
N ASN A 39 -13.80 5.33 -9.19
CA ASN A 39 -14.93 4.44 -9.41
C ASN A 39 -16.13 4.89 -8.56
N PRO A 40 -17.33 5.18 -9.17
CA PRO A 40 -18.53 5.61 -8.44
C PRO A 40 -18.95 4.65 -7.32
N LYS A 41 -18.71 3.35 -7.47
CA LYS A 41 -19.02 2.34 -6.45
C LYS A 41 -18.28 2.58 -5.12
N MET A 42 -17.17 3.31 -5.15
CA MET A 42 -16.43 3.69 -3.94
C MET A 42 -17.12 4.78 -3.12
N LEU A 43 -18.09 5.46 -3.68
CA LEU A 43 -18.84 6.55 -3.04
C LEU A 43 -20.17 6.08 -2.46
N THR A 44 -20.55 4.83 -2.71
CA THR A 44 -21.80 4.24 -2.20
C THR A 44 -21.53 3.43 -0.93
N THR A 45 -22.49 3.46 0.00
CA THR A 45 -22.46 2.58 1.18
C THR A 45 -22.88 1.18 0.74
N ASP A 46 -22.02 0.19 1.01
CA ASP A 46 -22.28 -1.21 0.75
C ASP A 46 -22.36 -1.94 2.10
N THR A 47 -23.53 -2.46 2.44
CA THR A 47 -23.77 -3.20 3.68
C THR A 47 -23.11 -4.57 3.68
N ASP A 48 -22.76 -5.13 2.52
CA ASP A 48 -22.04 -6.38 2.39
C ASP A 48 -20.63 -6.29 3.00
N ALA A 49 -20.05 -5.08 3.02
CA ALA A 49 -18.80 -4.80 3.72
C ALA A 49 -18.86 -5.18 5.21
N LEU A 50 -20.02 -5.06 5.86
CA LEU A 50 -20.23 -5.47 7.26
C LEU A 50 -20.28 -7.00 7.38
N THR A 51 -20.86 -7.69 6.40
CA THR A 51 -20.98 -9.15 6.36
C THR A 51 -19.61 -9.81 6.21
N TYR A 52 -18.82 -9.36 5.25
CA TYR A 52 -17.49 -9.92 4.98
C TYR A 52 -16.37 -9.25 5.79
N LYS A 53 -16.67 -8.19 6.55
CA LYS A 53 -15.70 -7.43 7.35
C LYS A 53 -14.50 -6.92 6.53
N VAL A 54 -14.74 -6.62 5.25
CA VAL A 54 -13.73 -6.13 4.29
C VAL A 54 -13.95 -4.65 4.04
N PRO A 55 -12.98 -3.77 4.37
CA PRO A 55 -13.09 -2.34 4.08
C PRO A 55 -13.19 -2.06 2.57
N GLY A 56 -13.91 -1.01 2.18
CA GLY A 56 -14.16 -0.66 0.77
C GLY A 56 -12.90 -0.50 -0.08
N GLY A 57 -11.83 0.08 0.46
CA GLY A 57 -10.53 0.18 -0.21
C GLY A 57 -9.88 -1.18 -0.49
N MET A 58 -10.03 -2.14 0.44
CA MET A 58 -9.57 -3.51 0.23
C MET A 58 -10.38 -4.23 -0.84
N LEU A 59 -11.70 -3.99 -0.88
CA LEU A 59 -12.60 -4.58 -1.87
C LEU A 59 -12.18 -4.22 -3.31
N SER A 60 -11.86 -2.96 -3.56
CA SER A 60 -11.37 -2.50 -4.87
C SER A 60 -10.07 -3.19 -5.29
N ASN A 61 -9.14 -3.38 -4.35
CA ASN A 61 -7.90 -4.08 -4.61
C ASN A 61 -8.15 -5.57 -4.95
N LEU A 62 -9.02 -6.25 -4.22
CA LEU A 62 -9.41 -7.64 -4.50
C LEU A 62 -10.04 -7.78 -5.90
N VAL A 63 -10.97 -6.90 -6.25
CA VAL A 63 -11.58 -6.87 -7.59
C VAL A 63 -10.53 -6.67 -8.68
N SER A 64 -9.58 -5.75 -8.49
CA SER A 64 -8.52 -5.50 -9.46
C SER A 64 -7.58 -6.70 -9.62
N GLN A 65 -7.20 -7.34 -8.52
CA GLN A 65 -6.36 -8.54 -8.53
C GLN A 65 -7.05 -9.72 -9.24
N LEU A 66 -8.33 -9.98 -8.93
CA LEU A 66 -9.09 -11.08 -9.54
C LEU A 66 -9.34 -10.83 -11.03
N LYS A 67 -9.60 -9.59 -11.43
CA LYS A 67 -9.69 -9.22 -12.86
C LYS A 67 -8.39 -9.47 -13.61
N ALA A 68 -7.25 -9.08 -13.03
CA ALA A 68 -5.94 -9.31 -13.64
C ALA A 68 -5.61 -10.80 -13.81
N GLN A 69 -6.22 -11.66 -13.00
CA GLN A 69 -6.04 -13.12 -13.04
C GLN A 69 -7.19 -13.87 -13.75
N ASN A 70 -8.14 -13.14 -14.36
CA ASN A 70 -9.36 -13.69 -14.97
C ASN A 70 -10.16 -14.63 -14.03
N ALA A 71 -10.20 -14.30 -12.74
CA ALA A 71 -10.78 -15.15 -11.68
C ALA A 71 -11.92 -14.44 -10.91
N MET A 72 -12.69 -13.58 -11.59
CA MET A 72 -13.82 -12.86 -10.98
C MET A 72 -14.93 -13.78 -10.47
N ASP A 73 -15.04 -14.99 -11.02
CA ASP A 73 -15.96 -16.04 -10.56
C ASP A 73 -15.63 -16.54 -9.14
N LYS A 74 -14.41 -16.30 -8.64
CA LYS A 74 -13.96 -16.65 -7.30
C LYS A 74 -14.16 -15.54 -6.27
N PHE A 75 -14.68 -14.40 -6.67
CA PHE A 75 -14.77 -13.21 -5.81
C PHE A 75 -15.46 -13.47 -4.47
N GLU A 76 -16.62 -14.10 -4.47
CA GLU A 76 -17.38 -14.42 -3.26
C GLU A 76 -16.60 -15.38 -2.34
N GLN A 77 -15.92 -16.38 -2.92
CA GLN A 77 -15.08 -17.32 -2.16
C GLN A 77 -13.92 -16.59 -1.46
N VAL A 78 -13.31 -15.60 -2.13
CA VAL A 78 -12.23 -14.78 -1.55
C VAL A 78 -12.77 -13.91 -0.42
N LEU A 79 -13.96 -13.35 -0.54
CA LEU A 79 -14.61 -12.59 0.54
C LEU A 79 -14.85 -13.46 1.78
N ILE A 80 -15.34 -14.70 1.59
CA ILE A 80 -15.55 -15.67 2.68
C ILE A 80 -14.22 -16.12 3.32
N GLU A 81 -13.16 -16.24 2.54
CA GLU A 81 -11.84 -16.67 3.01
C GLU A 81 -11.08 -15.56 3.76
N THR A 82 -11.30 -14.29 3.39
CA THR A 82 -10.59 -13.13 3.97
C THR A 82 -10.68 -13.05 5.50
N PRO A 83 -11.85 -13.14 6.15
CA PRO A 83 -11.92 -13.12 7.61
C PRO A 83 -11.26 -14.34 8.28
N LYS A 84 -11.20 -15.48 7.61
CA LYS A 84 -10.49 -16.68 8.11
C LYS A 84 -8.98 -16.46 8.09
N VAL A 85 -8.44 -15.94 7.00
CA VAL A 85 -7.02 -15.57 6.92
C VAL A 85 -6.67 -14.52 7.97
N ARG A 86 -7.54 -13.51 8.15
CA ARG A 86 -7.35 -12.50 9.21
C ARG A 86 -7.26 -13.13 10.59
N ALA A 87 -8.16 -14.07 10.91
CA ALA A 87 -8.15 -14.76 12.19
C ALA A 87 -6.89 -15.60 12.37
N ASP A 88 -6.48 -16.35 11.35
CA ASP A 88 -5.26 -17.17 11.36
C ASP A 88 -3.99 -16.34 11.59
N LEU A 89 -3.96 -15.10 11.09
CA LEU A 89 -2.83 -14.16 11.27
C LEU A 89 -2.90 -13.35 12.57
N GLY A 90 -3.78 -13.72 13.52
CA GLY A 90 -3.88 -13.03 14.82
C GLY A 90 -4.55 -11.66 14.72
N PHE A 91 -5.53 -11.52 13.83
CA PHE A 91 -6.37 -10.33 13.67
C PHE A 91 -5.64 -9.02 13.34
N PRO A 92 -4.74 -8.98 12.34
CA PRO A 92 -4.14 -7.72 11.93
C PRO A 92 -5.21 -6.69 11.58
N PRO A 93 -4.96 -5.39 11.82
CA PRO A 93 -5.87 -4.33 11.40
C PRO A 93 -5.95 -4.31 9.87
N LEU A 94 -7.17 -4.22 9.31
CA LEU A 94 -7.37 -4.21 7.85
C LEU A 94 -7.16 -2.81 7.25
N VAL A 95 -5.99 -2.23 7.53
CA VAL A 95 -5.47 -1.01 6.90
C VAL A 95 -4.19 -1.33 6.13
N THR A 96 -3.77 -0.48 5.22
CA THR A 96 -2.54 -0.65 4.44
C THR A 96 -1.31 -0.68 5.38
N PRO A 97 -0.36 -1.64 5.24
CA PRO A 97 -0.29 -2.68 4.19
C PRO A 97 -0.99 -4.00 4.56
N MET A 98 -1.47 -4.18 5.81
CA MET A 98 -2.02 -5.45 6.32
C MET A 98 -3.25 -5.93 5.55
N SER A 99 -4.13 -5.01 5.14
CA SER A 99 -5.30 -5.33 4.33
C SER A 99 -4.93 -5.97 2.99
N GLN A 100 -3.85 -5.48 2.36
CA GLN A 100 -3.34 -6.04 1.10
C GLN A 100 -2.76 -7.44 1.34
N MET A 101 -1.94 -7.61 2.38
CA MET A 101 -1.36 -8.89 2.76
C MET A 101 -2.45 -9.96 3.00
N VAL A 102 -3.47 -9.65 3.79
CA VAL A 102 -4.60 -10.56 4.06
C VAL A 102 -5.37 -10.87 2.78
N GLY A 103 -5.65 -9.88 1.94
CA GLY A 103 -6.38 -10.05 0.69
C GLY A 103 -5.63 -10.89 -0.33
N VAL A 104 -4.33 -10.65 -0.52
CA VAL A 104 -3.49 -11.47 -1.40
C VAL A 104 -3.44 -12.91 -0.92
N GLN A 105 -3.28 -13.14 0.38
CA GLN A 105 -3.25 -14.50 0.91
C GLN A 105 -4.60 -15.21 0.78
N ALA A 106 -5.71 -14.52 1.02
CA ALA A 106 -7.05 -15.10 0.80
C ALA A 106 -7.27 -15.48 -0.67
N THR A 107 -6.85 -14.61 -1.59
CA THR A 107 -6.88 -14.90 -3.03
C THR A 107 -6.03 -16.11 -3.38
N ASN A 108 -4.80 -16.19 -2.89
CA ASN A 108 -3.93 -17.36 -3.11
C ASN A 108 -4.54 -18.66 -2.59
N ASN A 109 -5.13 -18.65 -1.39
CA ASN A 109 -5.78 -19.84 -0.81
C ASN A 109 -6.91 -20.36 -1.71
N VAL A 110 -7.74 -19.46 -2.23
CA VAL A 110 -8.87 -19.82 -3.10
C VAL A 110 -8.40 -20.30 -4.47
N LEU A 111 -7.44 -19.61 -5.09
CA LEU A 111 -6.97 -19.96 -6.42
C LEU A 111 -6.15 -21.26 -6.44
N CYS A 112 -5.39 -21.53 -5.38
CA CYS A 112 -4.64 -22.77 -5.24
C CYS A 112 -5.51 -23.97 -4.81
N GLY A 113 -6.74 -23.74 -4.38
CA GLY A 113 -7.65 -24.77 -3.86
C GLY A 113 -7.21 -25.38 -2.52
N GLU A 114 -6.11 -24.91 -1.95
CA GLU A 114 -5.56 -25.36 -0.67
C GLU A 114 -5.03 -24.17 0.13
N ARG A 115 -5.45 -24.06 1.41
CA ARG A 115 -5.07 -22.97 2.29
C ARG A 115 -3.57 -23.02 2.63
N TYR A 116 -2.89 -21.89 2.42
CA TYR A 116 -1.46 -21.72 2.70
C TYR A 116 -0.54 -22.69 1.95
N LYS A 117 -0.95 -23.17 0.77
CA LYS A 117 -0.08 -23.87 -0.16
C LYS A 117 0.96 -22.91 -0.74
N ASN A 118 0.51 -21.71 -1.13
CA ASN A 118 1.34 -20.60 -1.53
C ASN A 118 1.22 -19.49 -0.48
N ILE A 119 2.29 -19.22 0.23
CA ILE A 119 2.37 -18.16 1.24
C ILE A 119 3.12 -16.99 0.64
N SER A 120 2.50 -15.79 0.63
CA SER A 120 3.13 -14.59 0.12
C SER A 120 4.34 -14.20 0.97
N LYS A 121 5.28 -13.47 0.36
CA LYS A 121 6.46 -12.97 1.08
C LYS A 121 6.08 -12.03 2.22
N GLU A 122 5.01 -11.26 2.07
CA GLU A 122 4.49 -10.35 3.08
C GLU A 122 3.94 -11.12 4.30
N VAL A 123 3.23 -12.23 4.08
CA VAL A 123 2.76 -13.10 5.19
C VAL A 123 3.94 -13.76 5.89
N LYS A 124 4.97 -14.20 5.17
CA LYS A 124 6.19 -14.73 5.79
C LYS A 124 6.91 -13.67 6.63
N ALA A 125 7.06 -12.45 6.09
CA ALA A 125 7.65 -11.32 6.81
C ALA A 125 6.83 -10.94 8.06
N TYR A 126 5.50 -10.97 7.95
CA TYR A 126 4.60 -10.74 9.08
C TYR A 126 4.77 -11.81 10.16
N CYS A 127 4.79 -13.09 9.79
CA CYS A 127 5.03 -14.20 10.70
C CYS A 127 6.42 -14.13 11.33
N ARG A 128 7.42 -13.61 10.62
CA ARG A 128 8.78 -13.39 11.15
C ARG A 128 8.85 -12.25 12.16
N GLY A 129 7.82 -11.39 12.27
CA GLY A 129 7.80 -10.25 13.19
C GLY A 129 8.30 -8.94 12.61
N GLU A 130 8.53 -8.84 11.29
CA GLU A 130 9.00 -7.63 10.62
C GLU A 130 7.98 -6.47 10.66
N TYR A 131 6.70 -6.78 10.92
CA TYR A 131 5.61 -5.81 11.07
C TYR A 131 5.25 -5.55 12.55
N GLY A 132 6.05 -6.05 13.49
CA GLY A 132 5.78 -5.97 14.92
C GLY A 132 4.90 -7.11 15.43
N THR A 133 4.36 -6.94 16.66
CA THR A 133 3.58 -7.97 17.33
C THR A 133 2.14 -8.00 16.81
N SER A 134 1.63 -9.19 16.51
CA SER A 134 0.23 -9.39 16.14
C SER A 134 -0.71 -9.13 17.33
N PRO A 135 -1.94 -8.61 17.11
CA PRO A 135 -2.91 -8.36 18.17
C PRO A 135 -3.33 -9.60 18.98
N ALA A 136 -3.30 -10.77 18.35
CA ALA A 136 -3.53 -12.07 18.97
C ALA A 136 -2.53 -13.10 18.42
N PRO A 137 -2.37 -14.27 19.07
CA PRO A 137 -1.48 -15.32 18.56
C PRO A 137 -1.82 -15.72 17.13
N ILE A 138 -0.79 -15.81 16.28
CA ILE A 138 -0.92 -16.36 14.93
C ILE A 138 -1.13 -17.87 15.04
N ASN A 139 -1.96 -18.42 14.15
CA ASN A 139 -2.21 -19.87 14.09
C ASN A 139 -0.89 -20.65 13.97
N PRO A 140 -0.58 -21.59 14.87
CA PRO A 140 0.68 -22.34 14.87
C PRO A 140 0.97 -23.09 13.58
N ASP A 141 -0.06 -23.63 12.92
CA ASP A 141 0.10 -24.34 11.64
C ASP A 141 0.50 -23.38 10.53
N VAL A 142 -0.03 -22.16 10.55
CA VAL A 142 0.35 -21.10 9.58
C VAL A 142 1.77 -20.63 9.87
N MET A 143 2.14 -20.44 11.13
CA MET A 143 3.53 -20.13 11.52
C MET A 143 4.50 -21.18 11.01
N LYS A 144 4.21 -22.45 11.25
CA LYS A 144 5.05 -23.57 10.80
C LYS A 144 5.14 -23.63 9.26
N LYS A 145 4.04 -23.43 8.54
CA LYS A 145 4.03 -23.41 7.07
C LYS A 145 4.81 -22.20 6.51
N ALA A 146 4.74 -21.04 7.18
CA ALA A 146 5.37 -19.82 6.73
C ALA A 146 6.88 -19.79 6.97
N LEU A 147 7.34 -20.24 8.14
CA LEU A 147 8.71 -20.11 8.61
C LEU A 147 9.48 -21.44 8.66
N GLY A 148 8.79 -22.59 8.67
CA GLY A 148 9.44 -23.88 8.92
C GLY A 148 10.06 -23.90 10.32
N ASP A 149 11.39 -24.03 10.39
CA ASP A 149 12.16 -24.06 11.63
C ASP A 149 12.75 -22.68 12.01
N GLU A 150 12.50 -21.63 11.19
CA GLU A 150 12.95 -20.28 11.46
C GLU A 150 12.16 -19.68 12.64
N LYS A 151 12.87 -19.03 13.58
CA LYS A 151 12.25 -18.38 14.73
C LYS A 151 11.88 -16.95 14.38
N PRO A 152 10.72 -16.46 14.87
CA PRO A 152 10.39 -15.04 14.76
C PRO A 152 11.43 -14.17 15.47
N VAL A 153 11.55 -12.93 14.99
CA VAL A 153 12.41 -11.92 15.62
C VAL A 153 11.82 -11.54 16.98
N GLU A 154 12.65 -11.57 18.01
CA GLU A 154 12.30 -11.08 19.34
C GLU A 154 12.56 -9.58 19.42
N GLY A 155 11.56 -8.81 19.90
CA GLY A 155 11.68 -7.35 20.02
C GLY A 155 11.30 -6.59 18.73
N ARG A 156 11.91 -5.41 18.56
CA ARG A 156 11.65 -4.57 17.37
C ARG A 156 12.54 -5.02 16.22
N TYR A 157 11.91 -5.36 15.10
CA TYR A 157 12.66 -5.70 13.87
C TYR A 157 13.64 -4.60 13.44
N ALA A 158 13.26 -3.32 13.61
CA ALA A 158 14.13 -2.20 13.27
C ALA A 158 15.46 -2.20 14.04
N ASP A 159 15.51 -2.79 15.24
CA ASP A 159 16.74 -2.86 16.05
C ASP A 159 17.74 -3.92 15.52
N THR A 160 17.28 -4.78 14.60
CA THR A 160 18.12 -5.78 13.92
C THR A 160 18.71 -5.28 12.61
N LEU A 161 18.29 -4.09 12.15
CA LEU A 161 18.73 -3.52 10.88
C LEU A 161 19.97 -2.65 11.07
N GLU A 162 20.93 -2.81 10.18
CA GLU A 162 22.08 -1.93 10.12
C GLU A 162 21.71 -0.59 9.46
N PRO A 163 22.28 0.54 9.93
CA PRO A 163 22.13 1.83 9.25
C PRO A 163 22.68 1.76 7.83
N VAL A 164 21.86 2.12 6.83
CA VAL A 164 22.24 2.02 5.42
C VAL A 164 22.51 3.36 4.75
N PHE A 165 22.19 4.49 5.42
CA PHE A 165 22.19 5.81 4.80
C PHE A 165 23.57 6.21 4.27
N GLU A 166 24.60 6.18 5.09
CA GLU A 166 25.95 6.60 4.70
C GLU A 166 26.55 5.70 3.61
N LYS A 167 26.30 4.40 3.69
CA LYS A 167 26.70 3.45 2.66
C LYS A 167 26.03 3.77 1.32
N THR A 168 24.73 3.96 1.32
CA THR A 168 23.96 4.29 0.09
C THR A 168 24.36 5.66 -0.47
N LYS A 169 24.64 6.63 0.40
CA LYS A 169 25.12 7.95 -0.01
C LYS A 169 26.46 7.86 -0.77
N GLU A 170 27.37 7.02 -0.34
CA GLU A 170 28.63 6.79 -1.03
C GLU A 170 28.44 6.02 -2.36
N GLU A 171 27.56 5.00 -2.37
CA GLU A 171 27.19 4.25 -3.59
C GLU A 171 26.55 5.15 -4.68
N LEU A 172 25.77 6.15 -4.25
CA LEU A 172 25.10 7.10 -5.17
C LEU A 172 25.93 8.35 -5.46
N LYS A 173 27.20 8.38 -5.10
CA LYS A 173 28.10 9.52 -5.38
C LYS A 173 28.15 9.86 -6.87
N GLY A 174 27.85 11.11 -7.19
CA GLY A 174 27.77 11.58 -8.59
C GLY A 174 26.42 11.33 -9.27
N VAL A 175 25.46 10.66 -8.61
CA VAL A 175 24.10 10.46 -9.10
C VAL A 175 23.09 11.21 -8.23
N ALA A 176 23.14 10.99 -6.91
CA ALA A 176 22.37 11.75 -5.95
C ALA A 176 22.91 13.18 -5.81
N LYS A 177 22.00 14.17 -5.77
CA LYS A 177 22.34 15.59 -5.66
C LYS A 177 22.21 16.12 -4.23
N ASN A 178 21.45 15.43 -3.41
CA ASN A 178 21.13 15.79 -2.03
C ASN A 178 20.77 14.54 -1.20
N ASP A 179 20.53 14.72 0.08
CA ASP A 179 20.18 13.65 1.00
C ASP A 179 18.77 13.08 0.73
N GLU A 180 17.85 13.91 0.18
CA GLU A 180 16.51 13.48 -0.24
C GLU A 180 16.57 12.46 -1.40
N ASP A 181 17.51 12.62 -2.32
CA ASP A 181 17.76 11.63 -3.38
C ASP A 181 18.20 10.28 -2.79
N VAL A 182 19.08 10.32 -1.77
CA VAL A 182 19.57 9.11 -1.08
C VAL A 182 18.42 8.43 -0.34
N LEU A 183 17.63 9.18 0.42
CA LEU A 183 16.46 8.67 1.15
C LEU A 183 15.42 8.09 0.19
N SER A 184 15.16 8.76 -0.93
CA SER A 184 14.24 8.28 -1.96
C SER A 184 14.69 6.96 -2.54
N TYR A 185 16.00 6.79 -2.78
CA TYR A 185 16.56 5.54 -3.28
C TYR A 185 16.45 4.40 -2.25
N ILE A 186 16.74 4.67 -0.98
CA ILE A 186 16.61 3.67 0.09
C ILE A 186 15.16 3.18 0.21
N LEU A 187 14.19 4.10 0.13
CA LEU A 187 12.77 3.78 0.31
C LEU A 187 12.12 3.18 -0.94
N PHE A 188 12.51 3.65 -2.13
CA PHE A 188 11.87 3.32 -3.41
C PHE A 188 12.89 3.12 -4.53
N PRO A 189 13.80 2.15 -4.46
CA PRO A 189 14.95 2.05 -5.37
C PRO A 189 14.54 2.03 -6.84
N GLN A 190 13.61 1.17 -7.23
CA GLN A 190 13.18 1.02 -8.63
C GLN A 190 12.54 2.28 -9.24
N VAL A 191 11.80 3.05 -8.44
CA VAL A 191 11.17 4.30 -8.88
C VAL A 191 12.22 5.40 -8.99
N THR A 192 13.12 5.46 -8.02
CA THR A 192 14.19 6.47 -7.95
C THR A 192 15.21 6.30 -9.06
N GLU A 193 15.58 5.08 -9.43
CA GLU A 193 16.43 4.80 -10.59
C GLU A 193 15.83 5.35 -11.89
N LYS A 194 14.53 5.13 -12.12
CA LYS A 194 13.83 5.70 -13.27
C LYS A 194 13.80 7.23 -13.24
N TYR A 195 13.62 7.80 -12.07
CA TYR A 195 13.65 9.24 -11.88
C TYR A 195 15.06 9.82 -12.19
N PHE A 196 16.13 9.20 -11.70
CA PHE A 196 17.50 9.61 -11.98
C PHE A 196 17.81 9.54 -13.46
N ALA A 197 17.41 8.46 -14.12
CA ALA A 197 17.59 8.32 -15.57
C ALA A 197 16.82 9.41 -16.36
N ALA A 198 15.57 9.69 -15.97
CA ALA A 198 14.77 10.75 -16.60
C ALA A 198 15.35 12.15 -16.35
N ARG A 199 15.85 12.42 -15.14
CA ARG A 199 16.54 13.67 -14.78
C ARG A 199 17.79 13.87 -15.62
N LYS A 200 18.66 12.86 -15.71
CA LYS A 200 19.86 12.89 -16.51
C LYS A 200 19.57 13.14 -18.01
N ALA A 201 18.58 12.43 -18.55
CA ALA A 201 18.17 12.62 -19.95
C ALA A 201 17.65 14.04 -20.26
N LYS A 202 17.00 14.71 -19.30
CA LYS A 202 16.58 16.11 -19.44
C LYS A 202 17.78 17.06 -19.42
N GLU A 203 18.74 16.84 -18.53
CA GLU A 203 19.95 17.64 -18.43
C GLU A 203 20.81 17.52 -19.70
N GLU A 204 20.97 16.33 -20.23
CA GLU A 204 21.70 16.09 -21.50
C GLU A 204 21.01 16.72 -22.72
N LYS A 205 19.67 16.79 -22.75
CA LYS A 205 18.92 17.46 -23.82
C LYS A 205 19.09 18.96 -23.80
N VAL A 206 19.23 19.60 -22.65
CA VAL A 206 19.46 21.04 -22.51
C VAL A 206 20.84 21.43 -23.07
N VAL A 207 21.84 20.56 -22.94
CA VAL A 207 23.21 20.82 -23.50
C VAL A 207 23.27 20.75 -25.00
N LYS A 208 22.33 20.09 -25.69
CA LYS A 208 22.34 19.94 -27.17
C LYS A 208 21.78 21.14 -27.95
N TYR A 209 21.26 22.16 -27.29
CA TYR A 209 20.76 23.39 -27.94
C TYR A 209 21.73 24.58 -27.78
N THR A 210 23.03 24.36 -27.93
CA THR A 210 23.96 25.47 -28.14
C THR A 210 23.86 25.89 -29.62
N ILE A 211 23.24 27.04 -29.85
CA ILE A 211 23.13 27.64 -31.18
C ILE A 211 24.55 27.94 -31.67
N SER A 212 24.96 27.32 -32.75
CA SER A 212 26.18 27.72 -33.45
C SER A 212 26.01 29.17 -33.95
N PRO A 213 27.01 30.05 -33.78
CA PRO A 213 26.94 31.38 -34.39
C PRO A 213 26.76 31.24 -35.93
N VAL A 214 25.81 31.99 -36.44
CA VAL A 214 25.69 32.16 -37.90
C VAL A 214 26.91 32.95 -38.31
N GLU A 215 27.81 32.32 -39.07
CA GLU A 215 28.85 33.05 -39.79
C GLU A 215 28.18 33.91 -40.86
N GLU A 216 28.44 35.25 -40.87
CA GLU A 216 28.05 36.20 -41.90
C GLU A 216 28.85 36.02 -43.17
#